data_942823ee65d5631380cab29b0b039350
#
_entry.id   942823ee65d5631380cab29b0b039350
#
_cell.length_a   1.000
_cell.length_b   1.000
_cell.length_c   1.000
_cell.angle_alpha   90.00
_cell.angle_beta   90.00
_cell.angle_gamma   90.00
#
_symmetry.space_group_name_H-M   'P 1'
#
loop_
_entity.id
_entity.type
_entity.pdbx_description
1 polymer ?
#
loop_
_entity_poly.entity_id
_entity_poly.type
_entity_poly.pdbx_seq_one_letter_code
_entity_poly.pdbx_strand_id
1 'polypeptide(L)'
;EPESYYIKVRLLDENNKEVPYGKEGELCIKGSIISLGYYNNKEKTDSTFVQNPLNNSFNELIYRTGDIVKYNDAGELIYLSRKDFQIKHMGYRIELGEIETNINAMDGITLCACIYENDSIVLYYEGKRKELEVLEFANEKLVNYMRPNKIIKLSKMPYNANGKIDRVKLKEMYKEEQNG
;
A
#
# COMPACT_ATOMS: atom_id res chain seq x y z
N GLU A 1 -19.54 27.53 25.29
CA GLU A 1 -19.40 26.07 25.20
C GLU A 1 -18.10 25.80 24.47
N PRO A 2 -17.26 24.83 24.91
CA PRO A 2 -16.09 24.49 24.17
C PRO A 2 -16.52 23.96 22.78
N GLU A 3 -15.96 24.50 21.69
CA GLU A 3 -16.19 24.01 20.36
C GLU A 3 -15.94 22.50 20.36
N SER A 4 -16.99 21.72 20.12
CA SER A 4 -16.88 20.28 20.12
C SER A 4 -16.08 19.86 18.88
N TYR A 5 -14.85 19.45 19.10
CA TYR A 5 -14.07 18.81 18.05
C TYR A 5 -14.85 17.60 17.55
N TYR A 6 -15.15 17.55 16.26
CA TYR A 6 -15.79 16.38 15.68
C TYR A 6 -14.84 15.71 14.67
N ILE A 7 -14.88 14.40 14.71
CA ILE A 7 -14.18 13.55 13.75
C ILE A 7 -15.22 12.64 13.12
N LYS A 8 -15.22 12.57 11.80
CA LYS A 8 -16.00 11.57 11.07
C LYS A 8 -15.08 10.75 10.19
N VAL A 9 -15.29 9.45 10.21
CA VAL A 9 -14.58 8.47 9.41
C VAL A 9 -15.47 8.02 8.26
N ARG A 10 -14.88 7.83 7.09
CA ARG A 10 -15.49 7.22 5.91
C ARG A 10 -14.53 6.21 5.33
N LEU A 11 -15.07 5.11 4.84
CA LEU A 11 -14.31 4.13 4.07
C LEU A 11 -14.73 4.23 2.62
N LEU A 12 -13.78 4.57 1.73
CA LEU A 12 -14.04 4.77 0.31
C LEU A 12 -13.35 3.70 -0.54
N ASP A 13 -14.05 3.25 -1.58
CA ASP A 13 -13.48 2.39 -2.61
C ASP A 13 -12.64 3.18 -3.64
N GLU A 14 -12.12 2.50 -4.66
CA GLU A 14 -11.35 3.09 -5.75
C GLU A 14 -12.18 4.06 -6.62
N ASN A 15 -13.51 3.91 -6.61
CA ASN A 15 -14.44 4.75 -7.34
C ASN A 15 -14.97 5.92 -6.50
N ASN A 16 -14.39 6.17 -5.34
CA ASN A 16 -14.80 7.20 -4.38
C ASN A 16 -16.22 7.00 -3.82
N LYS A 17 -16.71 5.77 -3.78
CA LYS A 17 -17.97 5.41 -3.16
C LYS A 17 -17.73 4.88 -1.76
N GLU A 18 -18.67 5.16 -0.84
CA GLU A 18 -18.63 4.59 0.50
C GLU A 18 -18.84 3.06 0.43
N VAL A 19 -17.95 2.31 1.07
CA VAL A 19 -18.03 0.85 1.07
C VAL A 19 -19.08 0.34 2.07
N PRO A 20 -19.75 -0.78 1.78
CA PRO A 20 -20.64 -1.44 2.73
C PRO A 20 -19.90 -1.86 4.02
N TYR A 21 -20.65 -1.96 5.12
CA TYR A 21 -20.11 -2.43 6.39
C TYR A 21 -19.43 -3.79 6.26
N GLY A 22 -18.27 -3.95 6.90
CA GLY A 22 -17.46 -5.17 6.83
C GLY A 22 -16.63 -5.34 5.55
N LYS A 23 -16.77 -4.44 4.57
CA LYS A 23 -15.93 -4.40 3.39
C LYS A 23 -14.73 -3.47 3.61
N GLU A 24 -13.64 -3.77 2.92
CA GLU A 24 -12.41 -2.99 2.96
C GLU A 24 -12.53 -1.72 2.11
N GLY A 25 -11.94 -0.64 2.62
CA GLY A 25 -11.87 0.64 1.93
C GLY A 25 -10.75 1.52 2.49
N GLU A 26 -10.41 2.57 1.75
CA GLU A 26 -9.46 3.57 2.22
C GLU A 26 -10.07 4.39 3.36
N LEU A 27 -9.37 4.45 4.48
CA LEU A 27 -9.74 5.29 5.62
C LEU A 27 -9.61 6.77 5.23
N CYS A 28 -10.74 7.46 5.23
CA CYS A 28 -10.81 8.90 5.01
C CYS A 28 -11.34 9.59 6.26
N ILE A 29 -10.72 10.69 6.66
CA ILE A 29 -11.06 11.42 7.87
C ILE A 29 -11.55 12.82 7.50
N LYS A 30 -12.62 13.27 8.14
CA LYS A 30 -13.07 14.66 8.09
C LYS A 30 -13.33 15.20 9.49
N GLY A 31 -13.25 16.50 9.62
CA GLY A 31 -13.55 17.18 10.89
C GLY A 31 -12.55 18.27 11.24
N SER A 32 -12.72 18.82 12.44
CA SER A 32 -11.92 19.95 12.93
C SER A 32 -10.44 19.64 13.19
N ILE A 33 -10.04 18.36 13.17
CA ILE A 33 -8.64 17.92 13.37
C ILE A 33 -7.79 17.87 12.11
N ILE A 34 -8.40 18.09 10.93
CA ILE A 34 -7.67 18.01 9.66
C ILE A 34 -6.74 19.22 9.54
N SER A 35 -5.47 18.95 9.26
CA SER A 35 -4.50 20.01 8.99
C SER A 35 -4.74 20.67 7.62
N LEU A 36 -4.09 21.81 7.39
CA LEU A 36 -4.19 22.53 6.10
C LEU A 36 -3.34 21.91 4.99
N GLY A 37 -2.50 20.92 5.32
CA GLY A 37 -1.65 20.25 4.34
C GLY A 37 -0.24 19.96 4.85
N TYR A 38 0.62 19.53 3.93
CA TYR A 38 2.05 19.28 4.19
C TYR A 38 2.87 20.54 3.94
N TYR A 39 3.75 20.88 4.88
CA TYR A 39 4.63 22.05 4.73
C TYR A 39 5.50 21.92 3.47
N ASN A 40 5.48 22.97 2.64
CA ASN A 40 6.24 23.10 1.40
C ASN A 40 6.13 21.91 0.43
N ASN A 41 4.99 21.18 0.46
CA ASN A 41 4.73 20.07 -0.45
C ASN A 41 3.29 20.14 -0.97
N LYS A 42 3.11 20.99 -1.99
CA LYS A 42 1.79 21.23 -2.59
C LYS A 42 1.22 19.97 -3.26
N GLU A 43 2.05 19.23 -4.00
CA GLU A 43 1.63 18.02 -4.72
C GLU A 43 1.04 16.98 -3.76
N LYS A 44 1.75 16.72 -2.66
CA LYS A 44 1.27 15.79 -1.63
C LYS A 44 0.04 16.33 -0.91
N THR A 45 -0.03 17.64 -0.68
CA THR A 45 -1.22 18.26 -0.07
C THR A 45 -2.44 18.06 -0.97
N ASP A 46 -2.34 18.42 -2.24
CA ASP A 46 -3.45 18.36 -3.20
C ASP A 46 -3.92 16.90 -3.45
N SER A 47 -3.02 15.92 -3.36
CA SER A 47 -3.37 14.50 -3.52
C SER A 47 -3.97 13.85 -2.26
N THR A 48 -3.71 14.44 -1.09
CA THR A 48 -4.08 13.85 0.20
C THR A 48 -5.28 14.54 0.85
N PHE A 49 -5.33 15.88 0.76
CA PHE A 49 -6.43 16.70 1.26
C PHE A 49 -7.33 17.09 0.09
N VAL A 50 -8.36 16.30 -0.13
CA VAL A 50 -9.20 16.41 -1.31
C VAL A 50 -10.63 16.81 -0.96
N GLN A 51 -11.37 17.36 -1.95
CA GLN A 51 -12.81 17.55 -1.82
C GLN A 51 -13.48 16.21 -1.48
N ASN A 52 -14.38 16.20 -0.49
CA ASN A 52 -15.16 15.01 -0.17
C ASN A 52 -16.01 14.58 -1.37
N PRO A 53 -15.75 13.41 -1.98
CA PRO A 53 -16.48 12.97 -3.17
C PRO A 53 -17.95 12.62 -2.88
N LEU A 54 -18.32 12.45 -1.61
CA LEU A 54 -19.69 12.18 -1.18
C LEU A 54 -20.50 13.47 -0.94
N ASN A 55 -19.87 14.65 -1.06
CA ASN A 55 -20.52 15.94 -0.84
C ASN A 55 -20.28 16.90 -1.99
N ASN A 56 -21.36 17.18 -2.75
CA ASN A 56 -21.33 18.10 -3.86
C ASN A 56 -21.99 19.46 -3.56
N SER A 57 -22.45 19.67 -2.31
CA SER A 57 -23.24 20.87 -1.95
C SER A 57 -22.37 22.03 -1.47
N PHE A 58 -21.22 21.74 -0.87
CA PHE A 58 -20.27 22.74 -0.39
C PHE A 58 -18.84 22.17 -0.32
N ASN A 59 -17.85 23.06 -0.21
CA ASN A 59 -16.47 22.66 -0.09
C ASN A 59 -16.24 21.98 1.26
N GLU A 60 -15.94 20.69 1.25
CA GLU A 60 -15.63 19.90 2.43
C GLU A 60 -14.40 19.07 2.17
N LEU A 61 -13.29 19.40 2.82
CA LEU A 61 -12.07 18.62 2.70
C LEU A 61 -12.15 17.33 3.52
N ILE A 62 -11.59 16.26 2.96
CA ILE A 62 -11.27 15.04 3.65
C ILE A 62 -9.78 14.75 3.54
N TYR A 63 -9.23 14.14 4.57
CA TYR A 63 -7.88 13.62 4.60
C TYR A 63 -7.89 12.14 4.20
N ARG A 64 -7.26 11.80 3.09
CA ARG A 64 -7.03 10.43 2.63
C ARG A 64 -5.79 9.88 3.32
N THR A 65 -5.97 8.91 4.23
CA THR A 65 -4.85 8.39 5.03
C THR A 65 -3.92 7.47 4.23
N GLY A 66 -4.44 6.86 3.18
CA GLY A 66 -3.79 5.79 2.44
C GLY A 66 -3.84 4.43 3.17
N ASP A 67 -4.46 4.35 4.34
CA ASP A 67 -4.65 3.10 5.07
C ASP A 67 -5.91 2.39 4.56
N ILE A 68 -5.79 1.10 4.27
CA ILE A 68 -6.91 0.22 3.94
C ILE A 68 -7.35 -0.48 5.22
N VAL A 69 -8.62 -0.30 5.56
CA VAL A 69 -9.21 -0.81 6.79
C VAL A 69 -10.58 -1.42 6.50
N LYS A 70 -11.13 -2.14 7.46
CA LYS A 70 -12.54 -2.58 7.48
C LYS A 70 -13.10 -2.54 8.89
N TYR A 71 -14.43 -2.49 9.02
CA TYR A 71 -15.08 -2.73 10.31
C TYR A 71 -15.20 -4.23 10.58
N ASN A 72 -14.88 -4.65 11.81
CA ASN A 72 -15.22 -5.99 12.32
C ASN A 72 -16.66 -6.03 12.87
N ASP A 73 -17.10 -7.19 13.30
CA ASP A 73 -18.47 -7.39 13.84
C ASP A 73 -18.71 -6.60 15.14
N ALA A 74 -17.67 -6.20 15.85
CA ALA A 74 -17.75 -5.36 17.04
C ALA A 74 -17.79 -3.85 16.73
N GLY A 75 -17.73 -3.46 15.46
CA GLY A 75 -17.72 -2.05 15.04
C GLY A 75 -16.35 -1.35 15.16
N GLU A 76 -15.28 -2.12 15.34
CA GLU A 76 -13.92 -1.61 15.43
C GLU A 76 -13.26 -1.60 14.05
N LEU A 77 -12.40 -0.59 13.81
CA LEU A 77 -11.59 -0.51 12.60
C LEU A 77 -10.39 -1.45 12.69
N ILE A 78 -10.33 -2.40 11.78
CA ILE A 78 -9.19 -3.30 11.62
C ILE A 78 -8.32 -2.81 10.48
N TYR A 79 -7.07 -2.51 10.78
CA TYR A 79 -6.06 -2.19 9.78
C TYR A 79 -5.70 -3.43 8.95
N LEU A 80 -5.66 -3.29 7.63
CA LEU A 80 -5.32 -4.37 6.70
C LEU A 80 -3.99 -4.13 5.99
N SER A 81 -3.84 -2.97 5.38
CA SER A 81 -2.65 -2.63 4.58
C SER A 81 -2.57 -1.12 4.29
N ARG A 82 -1.53 -0.73 3.56
CA ARG A 82 -1.43 0.60 2.94
C ARG A 82 -1.79 0.51 1.46
N LYS A 83 -2.50 1.53 0.97
CA LYS A 83 -2.82 1.70 -0.46
C LYS A 83 -1.57 1.90 -1.32
N ASP A 84 -0.58 2.60 -0.76
CA ASP A 84 0.71 2.90 -1.38
C ASP A 84 1.77 1.83 -1.10
N PHE A 85 1.38 0.72 -0.45
CA PHE A 85 2.28 -0.36 -0.02
C PHE A 85 3.50 0.13 0.79
N GLN A 86 3.37 1.27 1.48
CA GLN A 86 4.39 1.71 2.40
C GLN A 86 4.49 0.77 3.60
N ILE A 87 5.72 0.49 3.98
CA ILE A 87 6.06 -0.32 5.14
C ILE A 87 6.99 0.46 6.08
N LYS A 88 7.08 -0.03 7.32
CA LYS A 88 8.11 0.40 8.25
C LYS A 88 9.05 -0.77 8.46
N HIS A 89 10.29 -0.65 7.97
CA HIS A 89 11.30 -1.71 8.02
C HIS A 89 12.61 -1.14 8.55
N MET A 90 13.20 -1.77 9.58
CA MET A 90 14.44 -1.32 10.23
C MET A 90 14.44 0.17 10.65
N GLY A 91 13.27 0.72 11.01
CA GLY A 91 13.11 2.13 11.38
C GLY A 91 12.91 3.09 10.20
N TYR A 92 13.04 2.63 8.97
CA TYR A 92 12.83 3.40 7.75
C TYR A 92 11.41 3.22 7.22
N ARG A 93 10.87 4.30 6.61
CA ARG A 93 9.62 4.25 5.85
C ARG A 93 9.97 3.98 4.40
N ILE A 94 9.54 2.84 3.88
CA ILE A 94 9.88 2.32 2.56
C ILE A 94 8.61 2.17 1.74
N GLU A 95 8.65 2.59 0.49
CA GLU A 95 7.62 2.30 -0.50
C GLU A 95 8.02 1.06 -1.29
N LEU A 96 7.28 -0.05 -1.15
CA LEU A 96 7.59 -1.26 -1.91
C LEU A 96 7.58 -1.03 -3.42
N GLY A 97 6.75 -0.09 -3.89
CA GLY A 97 6.71 0.33 -5.30
C GLY A 97 8.03 0.94 -5.80
N GLU A 98 8.82 1.58 -4.94
CA GLU A 98 10.14 2.08 -5.31
C GLU A 98 11.11 0.93 -5.59
N ILE A 99 11.08 -0.12 -4.76
CA ILE A 99 11.85 -1.34 -5.01
C ILE A 99 11.44 -1.97 -6.33
N GLU A 100 10.12 -2.13 -6.53
CA GLU A 100 9.55 -2.71 -7.76
C GLU A 100 9.97 -1.92 -9.01
N THR A 101 9.93 -0.59 -8.96
CA THR A 101 10.35 0.28 -10.07
C THR A 101 11.82 0.06 -10.43
N ASN A 102 12.70 0.01 -9.43
CA ASN A 102 14.12 -0.24 -9.66
C ASN A 102 14.37 -1.61 -10.27
N ILE A 103 13.71 -2.67 -9.78
CA ILE A 103 13.91 -4.03 -10.28
C ILE A 103 13.29 -4.22 -11.68
N ASN A 104 12.14 -3.63 -11.95
CA ASN A 104 11.52 -3.66 -13.29
C ASN A 104 12.37 -2.97 -14.37
N ALA A 105 13.30 -2.09 -13.99
CA ALA A 105 14.26 -1.48 -14.92
C ALA A 105 15.38 -2.43 -15.38
N MET A 106 15.52 -3.60 -14.74
CA MET A 106 16.50 -4.61 -15.14
C MET A 106 16.06 -5.31 -16.42
N ASP A 107 16.93 -5.30 -17.44
CA ASP A 107 16.67 -6.03 -18.68
C ASP A 107 16.47 -7.53 -18.41
N GLY A 108 15.40 -8.11 -18.98
CA GLY A 108 15.02 -9.51 -18.80
C GLY A 108 14.10 -9.78 -17.60
N ILE A 109 13.70 -8.76 -16.84
CA ILE A 109 12.55 -8.80 -15.93
C ILE A 109 11.30 -8.38 -16.71
N THR A 110 10.25 -9.17 -16.61
CA THR A 110 8.95 -8.87 -17.26
C THR A 110 8.05 -8.11 -16.28
N LEU A 111 8.04 -8.53 -15.03
CA LEU A 111 7.22 -7.98 -13.97
C LEU A 111 7.78 -8.39 -12.61
N CYS A 112 7.71 -7.50 -11.63
CA CYS A 112 7.97 -7.88 -10.24
C CYS A 112 6.95 -7.27 -9.28
N ALA A 113 6.86 -7.87 -8.10
CA ALA A 113 6.04 -7.39 -6.99
C ALA A 113 6.69 -7.72 -5.66
N CYS A 114 6.66 -6.78 -4.74
CA CYS A 114 7.13 -6.96 -3.38
C CYS A 114 5.96 -7.20 -2.41
N ILE A 115 6.20 -8.07 -1.45
CA ILE A 115 5.38 -8.17 -0.26
C ILE A 115 6.24 -7.91 0.98
N TYR A 116 5.60 -7.57 2.08
CA TYR A 116 6.23 -7.47 3.39
C TYR A 116 5.52 -8.41 4.35
N GLU A 117 6.26 -9.36 4.90
CA GLU A 117 5.74 -10.38 5.80
C GLU A 117 6.83 -10.81 6.77
N ASN A 118 6.51 -10.96 8.06
CA ASN A 118 7.46 -11.35 9.12
C ASN A 118 8.76 -10.54 9.09
N ASP A 119 8.64 -9.20 9.06
CA ASP A 119 9.78 -8.26 8.99
C ASP A 119 10.73 -8.46 7.79
N SER A 120 10.25 -9.14 6.75
CA SER A 120 11.02 -9.44 5.54
C SER A 120 10.38 -8.84 4.30
N ILE A 121 11.19 -8.21 3.46
CA ILE A 121 10.83 -7.80 2.11
C ILE A 121 11.08 -9.00 1.19
N VAL A 122 10.02 -9.50 0.57
CA VAL A 122 10.08 -10.62 -0.37
C VAL A 122 9.72 -10.11 -1.77
N LEU A 123 10.63 -10.29 -2.72
CA LEU A 123 10.44 -9.93 -4.13
C LEU A 123 10.04 -11.17 -4.93
N TYR A 124 8.90 -11.11 -5.57
CA TYR A 124 8.49 -12.06 -6.61
C TYR A 124 8.72 -11.44 -7.98
N TYR A 125 9.16 -12.23 -8.96
CA TYR A 125 9.33 -11.74 -10.32
C TYR A 125 9.06 -12.79 -11.39
N GLU A 126 8.67 -12.31 -12.56
CA GLU A 126 8.67 -13.04 -13.82
C GLU A 126 9.78 -12.51 -14.72
N GLY A 127 10.41 -13.39 -15.46
CA GLY A 127 11.46 -12.97 -16.41
C GLY A 127 12.43 -14.09 -16.77
N LYS A 128 13.44 -13.72 -17.55
CA LYS A 128 14.47 -14.65 -18.04
C LYS A 128 15.66 -14.75 -17.08
N ARG A 129 15.84 -13.78 -16.18
CA ARG A 129 16.98 -13.72 -15.27
C ARG A 129 16.91 -14.83 -14.21
N LYS A 130 18.08 -15.21 -13.70
CA LYS A 130 18.20 -16.07 -12.52
C LYS A 130 18.09 -15.26 -11.25
N GLU A 131 17.65 -15.87 -10.17
CA GLU A 131 17.48 -15.19 -8.87
C GLU A 131 18.77 -14.52 -8.38
N LEU A 132 19.92 -15.16 -8.59
CA LEU A 132 21.22 -14.59 -8.21
C LEU A 132 21.52 -13.27 -8.96
N GLU A 133 21.23 -13.22 -10.28
CA GLU A 133 21.43 -12.01 -11.08
C GLU A 133 20.53 -10.85 -10.59
N VAL A 134 19.28 -11.17 -10.22
CA VAL A 134 18.34 -10.18 -9.66
C VAL A 134 18.80 -9.71 -8.27
N LEU A 135 19.35 -10.61 -7.46
CA LEU A 135 19.91 -10.27 -6.15
C LEU A 135 21.12 -9.32 -6.28
N GLU A 136 22.04 -9.63 -7.19
CA GLU A 136 23.22 -8.78 -7.45
C GLU A 136 22.78 -7.39 -7.92
N PHE A 137 21.85 -7.32 -8.86
CA PHE A 137 21.28 -6.06 -9.34
C PHE A 137 20.59 -5.28 -8.22
N ALA A 138 19.78 -5.92 -7.38
CA ALA A 138 19.14 -5.30 -6.23
C ALA A 138 20.18 -4.74 -5.25
N ASN A 139 21.26 -5.47 -4.99
CA ASN A 139 22.34 -5.04 -4.10
C ASN A 139 23.11 -3.83 -4.66
N GLU A 140 23.22 -3.69 -5.98
CA GLU A 140 23.85 -2.55 -6.63
C GLU A 140 22.95 -1.31 -6.61
N LYS A 141 21.66 -1.47 -6.89
CA LYS A 141 20.73 -0.35 -7.12
C LYS A 141 20.02 0.13 -5.86
N LEU A 142 19.83 -0.73 -4.87
CA LEU A 142 19.04 -0.41 -3.68
C LEU A 142 19.94 -0.19 -2.46
N VAL A 143 19.56 0.77 -1.62
CA VAL A 143 20.17 0.96 -0.30
C VAL A 143 19.85 -0.23 0.61
N ASN A 144 20.73 -0.51 1.57
CA ASN A 144 20.68 -1.75 2.36
C ASN A 144 19.31 -2.09 2.96
N TYR A 145 18.62 -1.10 3.52
CA TYR A 145 17.31 -1.29 4.17
C TYR A 145 16.15 -1.52 3.19
N MET A 146 16.36 -1.33 1.88
CA MET A 146 15.36 -1.59 0.82
C MET A 146 15.61 -2.90 0.08
N ARG A 147 16.73 -3.57 0.35
CA ARG A 147 17.08 -4.81 -0.34
C ARG A 147 16.14 -5.94 0.05
N PRO A 148 15.58 -6.68 -0.91
CA PRO A 148 14.77 -7.85 -0.60
C PRO A 148 15.56 -8.89 0.21
N ASN A 149 14.93 -9.40 1.26
CA ASN A 149 15.48 -10.50 2.06
C ASN A 149 15.39 -11.83 1.32
N LYS A 150 14.40 -11.96 0.44
CA LYS A 150 14.18 -13.14 -0.40
C LYS A 150 13.73 -12.73 -1.78
N ILE A 151 14.22 -13.44 -2.81
CA ILE A 151 13.86 -13.25 -4.22
C ILE A 151 13.36 -14.59 -4.73
N ILE A 152 12.17 -14.59 -5.32
CA ILE A 152 11.49 -15.79 -5.78
C ILE A 152 11.02 -15.58 -7.21
N LYS A 153 11.47 -16.49 -8.08
CA LYS A 153 11.03 -16.50 -9.48
C LYS A 153 9.71 -17.23 -9.63
N LEU A 154 8.77 -16.59 -10.32
CA LEU A 154 7.49 -17.22 -10.67
C LEU A 154 7.43 -17.46 -12.18
N SER A 155 6.75 -18.53 -12.56
CA SER A 155 6.37 -18.77 -13.95
C SER A 155 5.24 -17.84 -14.39
N LYS A 156 4.35 -17.48 -13.46
CA LYS A 156 3.23 -16.56 -13.68
C LYS A 156 2.83 -15.89 -12.37
N MET A 157 2.71 -14.55 -12.41
CA MET A 157 2.24 -13.74 -11.29
C MET A 157 0.74 -13.99 -11.04
N PRO A 158 0.29 -14.12 -9.79
CA PRO A 158 -1.14 -14.20 -9.50
C PRO A 158 -1.80 -12.84 -9.66
N TYR A 159 -3.01 -12.84 -10.23
CA TYR A 159 -3.85 -11.65 -10.39
C TYR A 159 -5.18 -11.85 -9.68
N ASN A 160 -5.67 -10.78 -9.05
CA ASN A 160 -6.99 -10.75 -8.45
C ASN A 160 -8.10 -10.56 -9.51
N ALA A 161 -9.36 -10.60 -9.07
CA ALA A 161 -10.52 -10.45 -9.96
C ALA A 161 -10.55 -9.10 -10.72
N ASN A 162 -9.84 -8.09 -10.23
CA ASN A 162 -9.74 -6.76 -10.84
C ASN A 162 -8.55 -6.61 -11.80
N GLY A 163 -7.82 -7.70 -12.08
CA GLY A 163 -6.66 -7.69 -12.98
C GLY A 163 -5.39 -7.08 -12.37
N LYS A 164 -5.36 -6.83 -11.06
CA LYS A 164 -4.16 -6.36 -10.34
C LYS A 164 -3.41 -7.55 -9.73
N ILE A 165 -2.11 -7.40 -9.51
CA ILE A 165 -1.30 -8.42 -8.81
C ILE A 165 -1.92 -8.74 -7.46
N ASP A 166 -2.17 -10.01 -7.21
CA ASP A 166 -2.75 -10.51 -5.97
C ASP A 166 -1.67 -10.70 -4.89
N ARG A 167 -1.38 -9.61 -4.16
CA ARG A 167 -0.41 -9.66 -3.06
C ARG A 167 -0.88 -10.48 -1.87
N VAL A 168 -2.19 -10.70 -1.71
CA VAL A 168 -2.71 -11.60 -0.67
C VAL A 168 -2.29 -13.02 -1.00
N LYS A 169 -2.46 -13.43 -2.25
CA LYS A 169 -2.01 -14.75 -2.71
C LYS A 169 -0.50 -14.93 -2.62
N LEU A 170 0.28 -13.89 -2.95
CA LEU A 170 1.75 -13.94 -2.79
C LEU A 170 2.16 -14.13 -1.32
N LYS A 171 1.46 -13.49 -0.36
CA LYS A 171 1.70 -13.70 1.08
C LYS A 171 1.34 -15.11 1.53
N GLU A 172 0.23 -15.67 1.04
CA GLU A 172 -0.14 -17.06 1.31
C GLU A 172 0.93 -18.03 0.82
N MET A 173 1.38 -17.87 -0.43
CA MET A 173 2.47 -18.69 -1.01
C MET A 173 3.74 -18.62 -0.17
N TYR A 174 4.12 -17.42 0.31
CA TYR A 174 5.28 -17.27 1.18
C TYR A 174 5.12 -18.02 2.51
N LYS A 175 3.94 -17.95 3.12
CA LYS A 175 3.65 -18.67 4.38
C LYS A 175 3.67 -20.18 4.20
N GLU A 176 3.12 -20.69 3.11
CA GLU A 176 3.15 -22.11 2.75
C GLU A 176 4.60 -22.62 2.61
N GLU A 177 5.46 -21.84 1.94
CA GLU A 177 6.88 -22.19 1.76
C GLU A 177 7.68 -22.19 3.08
N GLN A 178 7.28 -21.36 4.07
CA GLN A 178 7.95 -21.33 5.38
C GLN A 178 7.52 -22.49 6.28
N ASN A 179 6.37 -23.11 6.04
CA ASN A 179 5.78 -24.16 6.86
C ASN A 179 6.00 -25.58 6.30
N GLY A 180 6.59 -25.71 5.11
CA GLY A 180 6.91 -26.99 4.46
C GLY A 180 8.39 -27.30 4.54
#